data_35a601c5de1787e9001c185dbffde1aa
#
_entry.id   35a601c5de1787e9001c185dbffde1aa
#
_cell.length_a   1.000
_cell.length_b   1.000
_cell.length_c   1.000
_cell.angle_alpha   90.00
_cell.angle_beta   90.00
_cell.angle_gamma   90.00
#
_symmetry.space_group_name_H-M   'P 1'
#
loop_
_entity.id
_entity.type
_entity.pdbx_description
1 polymer ?
#
loop_
_entity_poly.entity_id
_entity_poly.type
_entity_poly.pdbx_seq_one_letter_code
_entity_poly.pdbx_strand_id
1 'polypeptide(L)'
;NGARKFAPSEDWPLAAITQARLLGTVVLAGAASTCALARSAAVADRASEPVSQVQIASSVPAPETLRWAALGHNEAMADLVWLNALSFFGAYRHLDPGVNWLDPHIEAVAALDPRFRIVYEWAGAVIMYGGTIDRESVMASNRFLERGVERFPLDWSIRFMLGANYAFELVGTTPEEHEEFRRIGAEHIAIAASLPNAPPALRLATSSMMRRRAGWTEQEHQRWGYDLGS
;
A
#
# COMPACT_ATOMS: atom_id res chain seq x y z
N ASN A 1 -63.49 -13.52 62.30
CA ASN A 1 -62.57 -14.54 61.76
C ASN A 1 -62.64 -14.53 60.22
N GLY A 2 -61.81 -13.73 59.62
CA GLY A 2 -61.73 -13.61 58.16
C GLY A 2 -60.50 -14.33 57.70
N ALA A 3 -60.61 -15.49 57.11
CA ALA A 3 -59.59 -16.17 56.40
C ALA A 3 -59.45 -15.53 54.98
N ARG A 4 -58.44 -14.77 54.76
CA ARG A 4 -58.06 -14.34 53.36
C ARG A 4 -57.55 -15.57 52.61
N LYS A 5 -58.33 -16.00 51.64
CA LYS A 5 -57.87 -16.97 50.66
C LYS A 5 -56.83 -16.25 49.76
N PHE A 6 -55.57 -16.66 49.78
CA PHE A 6 -54.57 -16.33 48.80
C PHE A 6 -54.92 -17.08 47.49
N ALA A 7 -55.32 -16.35 46.51
CA ALA A 7 -55.41 -16.88 45.15
C ALA A 7 -53.95 -16.91 44.56
N PRO A 8 -53.50 -18.02 44.01
CA PRO A 8 -52.21 -18.02 43.32
C PRO A 8 -52.32 -17.18 42.03
N SER A 9 -51.39 -16.27 41.82
CA SER A 9 -51.33 -15.45 40.60
C SER A 9 -51.06 -16.34 39.38
N GLU A 10 -51.96 -16.31 38.40
CA GLU A 10 -51.88 -17.08 37.16
C GLU A 10 -50.73 -16.67 36.24
N ASP A 11 -49.94 -15.68 36.59
CA ASP A 11 -48.86 -15.11 35.75
C ASP A 11 -47.52 -15.86 35.86
N TRP A 12 -47.41 -16.87 36.78
CA TRP A 12 -46.17 -17.61 37.02
C TRP A 12 -45.63 -18.38 35.79
N PRO A 13 -46.44 -19.07 34.97
CA PRO A 13 -45.90 -19.88 33.87
C PRO A 13 -45.37 -19.06 32.70
N LEU A 14 -45.90 -17.87 32.44
CA LEU A 14 -45.46 -17.03 31.31
C LEU A 14 -44.09 -16.38 31.57
N ALA A 15 -43.84 -15.93 32.78
CA ALA A 15 -42.54 -15.37 33.17
C ALA A 15 -41.40 -16.43 33.11
N ALA A 16 -41.69 -17.67 33.58
CA ALA A 16 -40.73 -18.78 33.54
C ALA A 16 -40.40 -19.20 32.06
N ILE A 17 -41.40 -19.21 31.18
CA ILE A 17 -41.20 -19.51 29.75
C ILE A 17 -40.36 -18.41 29.05
N THR A 18 -40.61 -17.15 29.40
CA THR A 18 -39.84 -16.01 28.84
C THR A 18 -38.39 -16.03 29.32
N GLN A 19 -38.13 -16.31 30.59
CA GLN A 19 -36.77 -16.45 31.12
C GLN A 19 -36.04 -17.65 30.49
N ALA A 20 -36.70 -18.80 30.34
CA ALA A 20 -36.12 -19.97 29.69
C ALA A 20 -35.75 -19.71 28.22
N ARG A 21 -36.58 -18.95 27.51
CA ARG A 21 -36.31 -18.54 26.11
C ARG A 21 -35.10 -17.56 26.01
N LEU A 22 -35.04 -16.58 26.92
CA LEU A 22 -33.90 -15.65 26.99
C LEU A 22 -32.60 -16.36 27.33
N LEU A 23 -32.60 -17.27 28.30
CA LEU A 23 -31.43 -18.09 28.61
C LEU A 23 -31.02 -18.98 27.45
N GLY A 24 -31.95 -19.59 26.74
CA GLY A 24 -31.69 -20.40 25.57
C GLY A 24 -31.04 -19.60 24.43
N THR A 25 -31.51 -18.36 24.16
CA THR A 25 -30.92 -17.49 23.15
C THR A 25 -29.51 -17.01 23.51
N VAL A 26 -29.24 -16.70 24.77
CA VAL A 26 -27.91 -16.32 25.26
C VAL A 26 -26.93 -17.48 25.17
N VAL A 27 -27.34 -18.69 25.52
CA VAL A 27 -26.51 -19.90 25.42
C VAL A 27 -26.20 -20.24 23.95
N LEU A 28 -27.21 -20.13 23.06
CA LEU A 28 -27.01 -20.35 21.61
C LEU A 28 -26.08 -19.30 20.99
N ALA A 29 -26.24 -18.03 21.37
CA ALA A 29 -25.36 -16.96 20.89
C ALA A 29 -23.93 -17.15 21.41
N GLY A 30 -23.76 -17.57 22.69
CA GLY A 30 -22.46 -17.91 23.25
C GLY A 30 -21.79 -19.11 22.57
N ALA A 31 -22.55 -20.16 22.29
CA ALA A 31 -22.05 -21.34 21.57
C ALA A 31 -21.66 -21.00 20.11
N ALA A 32 -22.43 -20.18 19.42
CA ALA A 32 -22.10 -19.73 18.07
C ALA A 32 -20.81 -18.87 18.06
N SER A 33 -20.64 -17.99 19.04
CA SER A 33 -19.43 -17.16 19.16
C SER A 33 -18.19 -17.99 19.49
N THR A 34 -18.30 -18.98 20.38
CA THR A 34 -17.17 -19.89 20.67
C THR A 34 -16.82 -20.79 19.49
N CYS A 35 -17.80 -21.28 18.72
CA CYS A 35 -17.56 -22.01 17.49
C CYS A 35 -16.89 -21.13 16.42
N ALA A 36 -17.28 -19.88 16.29
CA ALA A 36 -16.64 -18.95 15.36
C ALA A 36 -15.18 -18.66 15.75
N LEU A 37 -14.90 -18.44 17.02
CA LEU A 37 -13.55 -18.27 17.55
C LEU A 37 -12.69 -19.54 17.40
N ALA A 38 -13.24 -20.72 17.68
CA ALA A 38 -12.53 -21.99 17.49
C ALA A 38 -12.24 -22.28 16.02
N ARG A 39 -13.15 -21.90 15.09
CA ARG A 39 -12.91 -22.01 13.65
C ARG A 39 -11.84 -21.03 13.17
N SER A 40 -11.84 -19.79 13.66
CA SER A 40 -10.80 -18.81 13.34
C SER A 40 -9.43 -19.24 13.88
N ALA A 41 -9.36 -19.80 15.09
CA ALA A 41 -8.13 -20.36 15.64
C ALA A 41 -7.65 -21.60 14.83
N ALA A 42 -8.55 -22.50 14.44
CA ALA A 42 -8.19 -23.67 13.62
C ALA A 42 -7.81 -23.30 12.18
N VAL A 43 -8.33 -22.20 11.64
CA VAL A 43 -7.89 -21.65 10.35
C VAL A 43 -6.50 -21.00 10.52
N ALA A 44 -6.26 -20.29 11.61
CA ALA A 44 -4.95 -19.73 11.94
C ALA A 44 -3.88 -20.82 12.16
N ASP A 45 -4.24 -21.94 12.78
CA ASP A 45 -3.33 -23.09 13.01
C ASP A 45 -3.01 -23.86 11.73
N ARG A 46 -3.98 -23.99 10.82
CA ARG A 46 -3.75 -24.61 9.48
C ARG A 46 -2.93 -23.68 8.57
N ALA A 47 -2.93 -22.40 8.83
CA ALA A 47 -2.09 -21.42 8.16
C ALA A 47 -0.61 -21.46 8.61
N SER A 48 -0.22 -22.37 9.49
CA SER A 48 1.16 -22.50 10.00
C SER A 48 2.12 -23.23 9.05
N GLU A 49 1.70 -23.62 7.86
CA GLU A 49 2.63 -24.00 6.80
C GLU A 49 3.14 -22.73 6.08
N PRO A 50 4.44 -22.42 6.11
CA PRO A 50 4.99 -21.14 5.62
C PRO A 50 4.64 -20.84 4.15
N VAL A 51 4.49 -21.86 3.31
CA VAL A 51 4.13 -21.69 1.90
C VAL A 51 2.65 -21.33 1.70
N SER A 52 1.74 -21.84 2.54
CA SER A 52 0.31 -21.53 2.43
C SER A 52 -0.05 -20.16 2.98
N GLN A 53 0.69 -19.66 3.97
CA GLN A 53 0.50 -18.30 4.50
C GLN A 53 0.88 -17.22 3.49
N VAL A 54 1.98 -17.39 2.78
CA VAL A 54 2.41 -16.49 1.71
C VAL A 54 1.36 -16.46 0.59
N GLN A 55 0.82 -17.61 0.21
CA GLN A 55 -0.16 -17.72 -0.87
C GLN A 55 -1.53 -17.14 -0.51
N ILE A 56 -1.98 -17.28 0.74
CA ILE A 56 -3.27 -16.72 1.22
C ILE A 56 -3.14 -15.20 1.42
N ALA A 57 -2.04 -14.74 1.96
CA ALA A 57 -1.81 -13.31 2.20
C ALA A 57 -1.56 -12.53 0.90
N SER A 58 -1.04 -13.18 -0.16
CA SER A 58 -0.86 -12.58 -1.48
C SER A 58 -2.15 -12.54 -2.31
N SER A 59 -3.22 -13.21 -1.90
CA SER A 59 -4.49 -13.20 -2.65
C SER A 59 -5.39 -12.05 -2.20
N VAL A 60 -5.33 -10.96 -2.93
CA VAL A 60 -6.29 -9.85 -2.79
C VAL A 60 -7.44 -10.07 -3.77
N PRO A 61 -8.71 -10.01 -3.31
CA PRO A 61 -9.85 -10.06 -4.22
C PRO A 61 -9.79 -8.93 -5.25
N ALA A 62 -10.38 -9.16 -6.42
CA ALA A 62 -10.46 -8.14 -7.45
C ALA A 62 -11.11 -6.84 -6.91
N PRO A 63 -10.65 -5.66 -7.35
CA PRO A 63 -11.15 -4.37 -6.86
C PRO A 63 -12.67 -4.22 -6.95
N GLU A 64 -13.31 -4.83 -7.95
CA GLU A 64 -14.76 -4.85 -8.13
C GLU A 64 -15.46 -5.59 -7.00
N THR A 65 -14.92 -6.74 -6.59
CA THR A 65 -15.43 -7.53 -5.46
C THR A 65 -15.29 -6.75 -4.15
N LEU A 66 -14.16 -6.10 -3.95
CA LEU A 66 -13.91 -5.27 -2.77
C LEU A 66 -14.86 -4.06 -2.72
N ARG A 67 -15.11 -3.39 -3.84
CA ARG A 67 -16.08 -2.28 -3.92
C ARG A 67 -17.50 -2.74 -3.55
N TRP A 68 -17.89 -3.91 -4.03
CA TRP A 68 -19.18 -4.48 -3.68
C TRP A 68 -19.27 -4.81 -2.18
N ALA A 69 -18.21 -5.42 -1.62
CA ALA A 69 -18.13 -5.75 -0.20
C ALA A 69 -18.03 -4.51 0.71
N ALA A 70 -17.50 -3.40 0.20
CA ALA A 70 -17.38 -2.13 0.92
C ALA A 70 -18.72 -1.44 1.18
N LEU A 71 -19.81 -1.85 0.51
CA LEU A 71 -21.16 -1.26 0.68
C LEU A 71 -21.16 0.28 0.61
N GLY A 72 -20.33 0.86 -0.23
CA GLY A 72 -20.16 2.31 -0.38
C GLY A 72 -19.03 2.93 0.48
N HIS A 73 -18.42 2.18 1.39
CA HIS A 73 -17.29 2.63 2.22
C HIS A 73 -15.94 2.26 1.60
N ASN A 74 -15.70 2.66 0.36
CA ASN A 74 -14.51 2.29 -0.41
C ASN A 74 -13.21 2.75 0.26
N GLU A 75 -13.19 3.95 0.85
CA GLU A 75 -12.02 4.49 1.57
C GLU A 75 -11.65 3.60 2.76
N ALA A 76 -12.63 3.20 3.58
CA ALA A 76 -12.39 2.28 4.70
C ALA A 76 -11.92 0.89 4.24
N MET A 77 -12.42 0.40 3.10
CA MET A 77 -11.94 -0.84 2.51
C MET A 77 -10.51 -0.70 1.99
N ALA A 78 -10.16 0.44 1.40
CA ALA A 78 -8.79 0.76 0.99
C ALA A 78 -7.83 0.73 2.19
N ASP A 79 -8.22 1.33 3.33
CA ASP A 79 -7.44 1.29 4.57
C ASP A 79 -7.20 -0.15 5.06
N LEU A 80 -8.22 -1.01 5.01
CA LEU A 80 -8.09 -2.41 5.41
C LEU A 80 -7.14 -3.19 4.50
N VAL A 81 -7.25 -3.02 3.18
CA VAL A 81 -6.33 -3.63 2.21
C VAL A 81 -4.92 -3.10 2.40
N TRP A 82 -4.78 -1.81 2.67
CA TRP A 82 -3.50 -1.17 2.96
C TRP A 82 -2.83 -1.72 4.23
N LEU A 83 -3.57 -1.83 5.33
CA LEU A 83 -3.09 -2.43 6.58
C LEU A 83 -2.67 -3.89 6.38
N ASN A 84 -3.40 -4.64 5.55
CA ASN A 84 -3.03 -6.00 5.18
C ASN A 84 -1.69 -6.03 4.44
N ALA A 85 -1.50 -5.16 3.44
CA ALA A 85 -0.25 -5.03 2.68
C ALA A 85 0.94 -4.69 3.59
N LEU A 86 0.78 -3.73 4.50
CA LEU A 86 1.83 -3.35 5.47
C LEU A 86 2.18 -4.50 6.41
N SER A 87 1.17 -5.20 6.94
CA SER A 87 1.36 -6.33 7.83
C SER A 87 2.09 -7.47 7.14
N PHE A 88 1.69 -7.76 5.90
CA PHE A 88 2.33 -8.78 5.09
C PHE A 88 3.77 -8.43 4.75
N PHE A 89 4.02 -7.21 4.30
CA PHE A 89 5.39 -6.73 4.03
C PHE A 89 6.28 -6.84 5.28
N GLY A 90 5.78 -6.43 6.45
CA GLY A 90 6.53 -6.54 7.70
C GLY A 90 6.87 -7.97 8.09
N ALA A 91 5.96 -8.91 7.85
CA ALA A 91 6.12 -10.31 8.23
C ALA A 91 6.99 -11.12 7.25
N TYR A 92 6.88 -10.85 5.94
CA TYR A 92 7.38 -11.78 4.91
C TYR A 92 8.46 -11.19 3.99
N ARG A 93 8.82 -9.91 4.12
CA ARG A 93 9.85 -9.26 3.27
C ARG A 93 11.19 -10.00 3.17
N HIS A 94 11.50 -10.83 4.16
CA HIS A 94 12.76 -11.58 4.24
C HIS A 94 12.65 -13.01 3.69
N LEU A 95 11.44 -13.46 3.31
CA LEU A 95 11.21 -14.82 2.81
C LEU A 95 11.13 -14.90 1.29
N ASP A 96 10.73 -13.80 0.64
CA ASP A 96 10.60 -13.74 -0.81
C ASP A 96 11.27 -12.46 -1.34
N PRO A 97 12.33 -12.59 -2.15
CA PRO A 97 12.93 -11.45 -2.85
C PRO A 97 12.06 -10.91 -3.99
N GLY A 98 10.99 -11.62 -4.39
CA GLY A 98 10.07 -11.18 -5.44
C GLY A 98 9.00 -10.24 -4.91
N VAL A 99 8.81 -9.08 -5.55
CA VAL A 99 7.86 -8.02 -5.11
C VAL A 99 6.47 -8.20 -5.73
N ASN A 100 6.27 -9.20 -6.56
CA ASN A 100 5.04 -9.39 -7.36
C ASN A 100 3.76 -9.59 -6.53
N TRP A 101 3.87 -10.01 -5.27
CA TRP A 101 2.73 -10.17 -4.37
C TRP A 101 2.14 -8.82 -3.92
N LEU A 102 2.94 -7.75 -3.96
CA LEU A 102 2.54 -6.42 -3.50
C LEU A 102 1.67 -5.71 -4.54
N ASP A 103 1.92 -5.94 -5.83
CA ASP A 103 1.21 -5.30 -6.93
C ASP A 103 -0.32 -5.40 -6.79
N PRO A 104 -0.93 -6.59 -6.52
CA PRO A 104 -2.37 -6.70 -6.35
C PRO A 104 -2.94 -5.86 -5.19
N HIS A 105 -2.19 -5.74 -4.09
CA HIS A 105 -2.60 -4.93 -2.95
C HIS A 105 -2.62 -3.45 -3.29
N ILE A 106 -1.55 -2.96 -3.92
CA ILE A 106 -1.42 -1.56 -4.32
C ILE A 106 -2.49 -1.20 -5.35
N GLU A 107 -2.70 -2.08 -6.35
CA GLU A 107 -3.74 -1.89 -7.35
C GLU A 107 -5.14 -1.83 -6.70
N ALA A 108 -5.42 -2.71 -5.75
CA ALA A 108 -6.71 -2.72 -5.05
C ALA A 108 -6.91 -1.43 -4.23
N VAL A 109 -5.89 -0.99 -3.48
CA VAL A 109 -5.96 0.28 -2.73
C VAL A 109 -6.17 1.47 -3.65
N ALA A 110 -5.37 1.59 -4.71
CA ALA A 110 -5.47 2.68 -5.68
C ALA A 110 -6.80 2.70 -6.45
N ALA A 111 -7.38 1.52 -6.68
CA ALA A 111 -8.70 1.39 -7.31
C ALA A 111 -9.85 1.75 -6.35
N LEU A 112 -9.74 1.42 -5.06
CA LEU A 112 -10.75 1.72 -4.03
C LEU A 112 -10.73 3.20 -3.64
N ASP A 113 -9.54 3.75 -3.41
CA ASP A 113 -9.35 5.18 -3.14
C ASP A 113 -8.19 5.75 -3.97
N PRO A 114 -8.49 6.32 -5.16
CA PRO A 114 -7.49 6.99 -6.00
C PRO A 114 -6.82 8.21 -5.34
N ARG A 115 -7.37 8.72 -4.23
CA ARG A 115 -6.80 9.84 -3.48
C ARG A 115 -5.89 9.40 -2.34
N PHE A 116 -5.67 8.11 -2.18
CA PHE A 116 -4.80 7.56 -1.17
C PHE A 116 -3.32 7.77 -1.55
N ARG A 117 -2.84 9.00 -1.37
CA ARG A 117 -1.53 9.50 -1.80
C ARG A 117 -0.37 8.59 -1.37
N ILE A 118 -0.38 8.18 -0.10
CA ILE A 118 0.75 7.45 0.49
C ILE A 118 1.02 6.10 -0.20
N VAL A 119 0.02 5.49 -0.81
CA VAL A 119 0.19 4.20 -1.48
C VAL A 119 1.14 4.30 -2.67
N TYR A 120 1.11 5.40 -3.42
CA TYR A 120 1.98 5.60 -4.59
C TYR A 120 3.43 5.80 -4.17
N GLU A 121 3.67 6.61 -3.14
CA GLU A 121 5.00 6.88 -2.62
C GLU A 121 5.61 5.63 -1.98
N TRP A 122 4.85 4.94 -1.14
CA TRP A 122 5.28 3.72 -0.47
C TRP A 122 5.51 2.57 -1.47
N ALA A 123 4.62 2.39 -2.45
CA ALA A 123 4.78 1.41 -3.52
C ALA A 123 6.09 1.65 -4.29
N GLY A 124 6.33 2.88 -4.69
CA GLY A 124 7.58 3.26 -5.35
C GLY A 124 8.81 2.85 -4.56
N ALA A 125 8.82 3.14 -3.25
CA ALA A 125 9.93 2.78 -2.39
C ALA A 125 10.07 1.27 -2.19
N VAL A 126 8.98 0.58 -1.85
CA VAL A 126 9.02 -0.85 -1.46
C VAL A 126 9.30 -1.75 -2.65
N ILE A 127 8.72 -1.47 -3.82
CA ILE A 127 8.96 -2.25 -5.03
C ILE A 127 10.43 -2.19 -5.41
N MET A 128 11.06 -1.03 -5.28
CA MET A 128 12.47 -0.87 -5.57
C MET A 128 13.38 -1.45 -4.49
N TYR A 129 13.11 -1.17 -3.22
CA TYR A 129 14.01 -1.52 -2.09
C TYR A 129 13.60 -2.80 -1.35
N GLY A 130 12.50 -3.44 -1.72
CA GLY A 130 12.00 -4.66 -1.08
C GLY A 130 12.78 -5.92 -1.46
N GLY A 131 13.60 -5.86 -2.49
CA GLY A 131 14.41 -6.97 -3.02
C GLY A 131 15.73 -6.50 -3.60
N THR A 132 16.16 -7.14 -4.69
CA THR A 132 17.32 -6.68 -5.47
C THR A 132 16.94 -5.46 -6.29
N ILE A 133 17.75 -4.40 -6.20
CA ILE A 133 17.58 -3.24 -7.06
C ILE A 133 18.14 -3.59 -8.44
N ASP A 134 17.24 -3.82 -9.38
CA ASP A 134 17.56 -4.09 -10.77
C ASP A 134 16.65 -3.25 -11.69
N ARG A 135 16.91 -3.33 -12.98
CA ARG A 135 16.13 -2.56 -13.98
C ARG A 135 14.64 -2.85 -13.90
N GLU A 136 14.24 -4.11 -13.65
CA GLU A 136 12.85 -4.53 -13.63
C GLU A 136 12.12 -3.92 -12.42
N SER A 137 12.73 -4.00 -11.25
CA SER A 137 12.18 -3.43 -10.00
C SER A 137 12.07 -1.90 -10.07
N VAL A 138 13.06 -1.22 -10.64
CA VAL A 138 13.01 0.24 -10.82
C VAL A 138 11.91 0.63 -11.81
N MET A 139 11.77 -0.07 -12.93
CA MET A 139 10.70 0.17 -13.89
C MET A 139 9.32 -0.13 -13.32
N ALA A 140 9.20 -1.17 -12.50
CA ALA A 140 7.96 -1.47 -11.77
C ALA A 140 7.60 -0.36 -10.79
N SER A 141 8.57 0.12 -10.00
CA SER A 141 8.41 1.28 -9.12
C SER A 141 7.94 2.53 -9.90
N ASN A 142 8.58 2.82 -11.03
CA ASN A 142 8.26 4.00 -11.84
C ASN A 142 6.81 3.99 -12.34
N ARG A 143 6.25 2.83 -12.74
CA ARG A 143 4.83 2.74 -13.14
C ARG A 143 3.87 3.26 -12.07
N PHE A 144 4.12 2.97 -10.79
CA PHE A 144 3.30 3.48 -9.69
C PHE A 144 3.55 4.97 -9.42
N LEU A 145 4.80 5.39 -9.47
CA LEU A 145 5.15 6.80 -9.29
C LEU A 145 4.59 7.69 -10.40
N GLU A 146 4.60 7.23 -11.67
CA GLU A 146 3.99 7.92 -12.80
C GLU A 146 2.49 8.15 -12.58
N ARG A 147 1.75 7.11 -12.18
CA ARG A 147 0.33 7.23 -11.82
C ARG A 147 0.13 8.18 -10.63
N GLY A 148 1.05 8.15 -9.66
CA GLY A 148 1.06 9.08 -8.54
C GLY A 148 1.26 10.53 -8.98
N VAL A 149 2.19 10.78 -9.91
CA VAL A 149 2.43 12.11 -10.51
C VAL A 149 1.22 12.61 -11.30
N GLU A 150 0.55 11.74 -12.05
CA GLU A 150 -0.69 12.07 -12.78
C GLU A 150 -1.82 12.43 -11.81
N ARG A 151 -1.95 11.69 -10.72
CA ARG A 151 -3.02 11.89 -9.74
C ARG A 151 -2.77 13.08 -8.82
N PHE A 152 -1.50 13.33 -8.46
CA PHE A 152 -1.04 14.39 -7.57
C PHE A 152 0.01 15.28 -8.25
N PRO A 153 -0.38 16.06 -9.28
CA PRO A 153 0.58 16.80 -10.12
C PRO A 153 1.37 17.86 -9.36
N LEU A 154 0.87 18.31 -8.20
CA LEU A 154 1.54 19.29 -7.34
C LEU A 154 2.35 18.65 -6.20
N ASP A 155 2.42 17.33 -6.14
CA ASP A 155 3.21 16.63 -5.13
C ASP A 155 4.67 16.54 -5.57
N TRP A 156 5.52 17.29 -4.88
CA TRP A 156 6.95 17.32 -5.18
C TRP A 156 7.65 16.00 -4.82
N SER A 157 7.19 15.28 -3.75
CA SER A 157 7.86 14.08 -3.24
C SER A 157 7.76 12.92 -4.20
N ILE A 158 6.55 12.61 -4.67
CA ILE A 158 6.32 11.55 -5.65
C ILE A 158 7.10 11.85 -6.95
N ARG A 159 7.02 13.09 -7.43
CA ARG A 159 7.73 13.52 -8.63
C ARG A 159 9.25 13.47 -8.47
N PHE A 160 9.76 13.84 -7.30
CA PHE A 160 11.18 13.75 -7.00
C PHE A 160 11.66 12.28 -6.98
N MET A 161 10.91 11.38 -6.34
CA MET A 161 11.24 9.95 -6.34
C MET A 161 11.30 9.39 -7.76
N LEU A 162 10.32 9.70 -8.59
CA LEU A 162 10.32 9.29 -10.01
C LEU A 162 11.56 9.82 -10.73
N GLY A 163 11.89 11.09 -10.53
CA GLY A 163 13.08 11.69 -11.11
C GLY A 163 14.38 11.06 -10.61
N ALA A 164 14.45 10.75 -9.31
CA ALA A 164 15.61 10.09 -8.72
C ALA A 164 15.81 8.67 -9.28
N ASN A 165 14.74 7.90 -9.44
CA ASN A 165 14.79 6.57 -10.05
C ASN A 165 15.35 6.62 -11.46
N TYR A 166 14.85 7.54 -12.29
CA TYR A 166 15.36 7.72 -13.65
C TYR A 166 16.81 8.21 -13.69
N ALA A 167 17.19 9.15 -12.81
CA ALA A 167 18.51 9.77 -12.85
C ALA A 167 19.63 8.91 -12.25
N PHE A 168 19.32 8.08 -11.25
CA PHE A 168 20.34 7.44 -10.42
C PHE A 168 20.24 5.91 -10.38
N GLU A 169 19.04 5.36 -10.49
CA GLU A 169 18.83 3.92 -10.32
C GLU A 169 18.71 3.17 -11.67
N LEU A 170 18.17 3.83 -12.72
CA LEU A 170 18.09 3.23 -14.04
C LEU A 170 19.42 3.33 -14.77
N VAL A 171 19.99 2.16 -15.03
CA VAL A 171 21.16 2.04 -15.90
C VAL A 171 20.70 1.68 -17.31
N GLY A 172 21.06 2.50 -18.30
CA GLY A 172 20.80 2.22 -19.72
C GLY A 172 21.62 1.04 -20.23
N THR A 173 21.10 0.31 -21.20
CA THR A 173 21.82 -0.75 -21.90
C THR A 173 22.79 -0.19 -22.93
N THR A 174 22.56 1.03 -23.37
CA THR A 174 23.46 1.82 -24.23
C THR A 174 23.77 3.16 -23.57
N PRO A 175 24.86 3.83 -23.96
CA PRO A 175 25.17 5.18 -23.47
C PRO A 175 24.05 6.18 -23.76
N GLU A 176 23.44 6.09 -24.92
CA GLU A 176 22.34 6.97 -25.36
C GLU A 176 21.09 6.77 -24.48
N GLU A 177 20.73 5.51 -24.20
CA GLU A 177 19.60 5.19 -23.31
C GLU A 177 19.88 5.68 -21.88
N HIS A 178 21.12 5.53 -21.41
CA HIS A 178 21.51 6.01 -20.08
C HIS A 178 21.40 7.54 -19.98
N GLU A 179 21.86 8.28 -20.97
CA GLU A 179 21.74 9.74 -20.98
C GLU A 179 20.27 10.18 -21.10
N GLU A 180 19.45 9.46 -21.84
CA GLU A 180 18.01 9.73 -21.93
C GLU A 180 17.33 9.55 -20.56
N PHE A 181 17.63 8.49 -19.81
CA PHE A 181 17.10 8.30 -18.44
C PHE A 181 17.53 9.45 -17.53
N ARG A 182 18.80 9.85 -17.60
CA ARG A 182 19.30 10.98 -16.82
C ARG A 182 18.62 12.29 -17.19
N ARG A 183 18.33 12.49 -18.47
CA ARG A 183 17.60 13.67 -18.95
C ARG A 183 16.18 13.71 -18.40
N ILE A 184 15.45 12.59 -18.49
CA ILE A 184 14.09 12.44 -17.95
C ILE A 184 14.11 12.65 -16.43
N GLY A 185 15.04 12.03 -15.73
CA GLY A 185 15.19 12.17 -14.28
C GLY A 185 15.47 13.61 -13.87
N ALA A 186 16.39 14.29 -14.55
CA ALA A 186 16.71 15.70 -14.28
C ALA A 186 15.49 16.62 -14.51
N GLU A 187 14.69 16.36 -15.52
CA GLU A 187 13.46 17.11 -15.79
C GLU A 187 12.44 16.96 -14.65
N HIS A 188 12.17 15.71 -14.21
CA HIS A 188 11.28 15.46 -13.07
C HIS A 188 11.78 16.13 -11.79
N ILE A 189 13.07 16.06 -11.50
CA ILE A 189 13.68 16.70 -10.32
C ILE A 189 13.55 18.23 -10.41
N ALA A 190 13.77 18.81 -11.58
CA ALA A 190 13.62 20.26 -11.79
C ALA A 190 12.17 20.70 -11.56
N ILE A 191 11.20 19.98 -12.11
CA ILE A 191 9.78 20.26 -11.88
C ILE A 191 9.45 20.11 -10.39
N ALA A 192 9.87 19.01 -9.74
CA ALA A 192 9.64 18.81 -8.31
C ALA A 192 10.17 19.97 -7.47
N ALA A 193 11.37 20.45 -7.76
CA ALA A 193 11.98 21.59 -7.08
C ALA A 193 11.22 22.92 -7.27
N SER A 194 10.48 23.08 -8.36
CA SER A 194 9.67 24.25 -8.66
C SER A 194 8.30 24.27 -7.99
N LEU A 195 7.82 23.12 -7.48
CA LEU A 195 6.50 23.00 -6.88
C LEU A 195 6.39 23.78 -5.56
N PRO A 196 5.18 24.28 -5.20
CA PRO A 196 5.01 25.21 -4.07
C PRO A 196 5.54 24.69 -2.72
N ASN A 197 5.35 23.40 -2.45
CA ASN A 197 5.70 22.75 -1.19
C ASN A 197 7.06 22.05 -1.21
N ALA A 198 7.86 22.26 -2.27
CA ALA A 198 9.19 21.67 -2.35
C ALA A 198 10.13 22.24 -1.28
N PRO A 199 10.94 21.40 -0.61
CA PRO A 199 11.89 21.87 0.38
C PRO A 199 12.89 22.86 -0.21
N PRO A 200 13.28 23.91 0.53
CA PRO A 200 14.29 24.87 0.08
C PRO A 200 15.62 24.19 -0.30
N ALA A 201 16.00 23.13 0.42
CA ALA A 201 17.21 22.35 0.13
C ALA A 201 17.18 21.72 -1.28
N LEU A 202 16.02 21.18 -1.70
CA LEU A 202 15.85 20.62 -3.04
C LEU A 202 16.01 21.69 -4.12
N ARG A 203 15.42 22.88 -3.92
CA ARG A 203 15.55 24.03 -4.83
C ARG A 203 16.99 24.50 -4.97
N LEU A 204 17.72 24.58 -3.85
CA LEU A 204 19.14 24.97 -3.85
C LEU A 204 20.01 23.91 -4.54
N ALA A 205 19.80 22.63 -4.22
CA ALA A 205 20.53 21.53 -4.86
C ALA A 205 20.32 21.52 -6.37
N THR A 206 19.07 21.58 -6.83
CA THR A 206 18.73 21.59 -8.27
C THR A 206 19.33 22.81 -8.97
N SER A 207 19.23 24.00 -8.38
CA SER A 207 19.81 25.21 -8.97
C SER A 207 21.35 25.16 -9.02
N SER A 208 22.01 24.50 -8.05
CA SER A 208 23.47 24.32 -8.05
C SER A 208 23.91 23.28 -9.10
N MET A 209 23.15 22.20 -9.28
CA MET A 209 23.40 21.22 -10.35
C MET A 209 23.27 21.83 -11.74
N MET A 210 22.20 22.59 -11.96
CA MET A 210 21.99 23.30 -13.25
C MET A 210 23.10 24.31 -13.54
N ARG A 211 23.54 25.09 -12.52
CA ARG A 211 24.66 26.03 -12.69
C ARG A 211 25.98 25.32 -13.02
N ARG A 212 26.27 24.20 -12.37
CA ARG A 212 27.47 23.40 -12.66
C ARG A 212 27.41 22.87 -14.10
N ARG A 213 26.28 22.32 -14.52
CA ARG A 213 26.08 21.81 -15.88
C ARG A 213 26.23 22.91 -16.95
N ALA A 214 25.72 24.10 -16.68
CA ALA A 214 25.87 25.27 -17.55
C ALA A 214 27.28 25.87 -17.59
N GLY A 215 28.09 25.63 -16.54
CA GLY A 215 29.47 26.11 -16.44
C GLY A 215 30.55 25.09 -16.78
N TRP A 216 30.16 23.87 -17.14
CA TRP A 216 31.13 22.84 -17.51
C TRP A 216 31.68 23.09 -18.92
N THR A 217 33.00 23.06 -19.03
CA THR A 217 33.66 23.11 -20.32
C THR A 217 33.64 21.73 -20.99
N GLU A 218 33.85 21.67 -22.30
CA GLU A 218 33.97 20.43 -23.08
C GLU A 218 34.96 19.44 -22.46
N GLN A 219 36.07 19.93 -21.91
CA GLN A 219 37.09 19.12 -21.22
C GLN A 219 36.58 18.49 -19.91
N GLU A 220 35.71 19.19 -19.19
CA GLU A 220 35.10 18.66 -17.96
C GLU A 220 34.03 17.61 -18.27
N HIS A 221 33.26 17.76 -19.34
CA HIS A 221 32.35 16.74 -19.81
C HIS A 221 33.08 15.44 -20.18
N GLN A 222 34.17 15.54 -20.96
CA GLN A 222 35.00 14.38 -21.33
C GLN A 222 35.66 13.71 -20.10
N ARG A 223 36.11 14.48 -19.13
CA ARG A 223 36.78 13.96 -17.92
C ARG A 223 35.83 13.14 -17.05
N TRP A 224 34.55 13.45 -17.06
CA TRP A 224 33.52 12.76 -16.28
C TRP A 224 32.70 11.76 -17.09
N GLY A 225 33.10 11.46 -18.30
CA GLY A 225 32.41 10.53 -19.19
C GLY A 225 31.11 11.07 -19.80
N TYR A 226 30.94 12.39 -19.77
CA TYR A 226 29.84 13.04 -20.45
C TYR A 226 30.28 13.44 -21.86
N ASP A 227 30.10 12.55 -22.82
CA ASP A 227 30.30 12.89 -24.23
C ASP A 227 29.04 13.66 -24.70
N LEU A 228 29.19 14.94 -24.91
CA LEU A 228 28.20 15.74 -25.63
C LEU A 228 28.41 15.44 -27.11
N GLY A 229 27.76 14.34 -27.58
CA GLY A 229 27.79 13.97 -28.99
C GLY A 229 27.57 15.19 -29.88
N SER A 230 28.55 15.46 -30.71
CA SER A 230 28.59 16.47 -31.79
C SER A 230 27.55 16.17 -32.86
#